data_ba828e0489c9afcfd107563332a73acb
#
_entry.id   ba828e0489c9afcfd107563332a73acb
#
_cell.length_a   1.000
_cell.length_b   1.000
_cell.length_c   1.000
_cell.angle_alpha   90.00
_cell.angle_beta   90.00
_cell.angle_gamma   90.00
#
_symmetry.space_group_name_H-M   'P 1'
#
loop_
_entity.id
_entity.type
_entity.pdbx_description
1 polymer ?
#
loop_
_entity_poly.entity_id
_entity_poly.type
_entity_poly.pdbx_seq_one_letter_code
_entity_poly.pdbx_strand_id
1 'polypeptide(L)'
;GYEELNDADILVTAFGRSRKPGETRLDMFDDSIRMADEVVSRLKTVDFKGIMINISNPADIICEYIRRAMKWEASRCFCTGTSLETYRLIRVIGNLTGYARRSIQGFCLGEHGNSGFIAWSTVRINGRPFTDVIKSKPELADTDLDELQTRVKRAGDIEVDFKGCTEFGIANAALMLIRAVFHDQKLIWPCSTVLTGQY
;
A
#
# COMPACT_ATOMS: atom_id res chain seq x y z
N GLY A 1 17.58 18.38 8.97
CA GLY A 1 16.59 18.52 10.05
C GLY A 1 15.18 18.70 9.49
N TYR A 2 14.19 18.94 10.35
CA TYR A 2 12.82 19.16 9.86
C TYR A 2 12.67 20.47 9.08
N GLU A 3 13.55 21.43 9.27
CA GLU A 3 13.58 22.71 8.53
C GLU A 3 13.72 22.51 7.01
N GLU A 4 14.35 21.44 6.58
CA GLU A 4 14.49 21.08 5.15
C GLU A 4 13.12 20.77 4.49
N LEU A 5 12.10 20.47 5.29
CA LEU A 5 10.74 20.25 4.79
C LEU A 5 10.07 21.54 4.28
N ASN A 6 10.56 22.72 4.60
CA ASN A 6 10.00 23.96 4.07
C ASN A 6 10.07 24.01 2.54
N ASP A 7 11.11 23.40 1.94
CA ASP A 7 11.34 23.40 0.50
C ASP A 7 11.07 22.00 -0.13
N ALA A 8 10.53 21.05 0.64
CA ALA A 8 10.28 19.71 0.15
C ALA A 8 8.94 19.60 -0.59
N ASP A 9 8.94 18.96 -1.75
CA ASP A 9 7.72 18.66 -2.50
C ASP A 9 6.98 17.45 -1.96
N ILE A 10 7.71 16.44 -1.47
CA ILE A 10 7.14 15.20 -0.93
C ILE A 10 7.80 14.83 0.38
N LEU A 11 6.97 14.51 1.37
CA LEU A 11 7.36 13.88 2.63
C LEU A 11 6.92 12.43 2.63
N VAL A 12 7.85 11.50 2.84
CA VAL A 12 7.52 10.10 3.12
C VAL A 12 7.65 9.84 4.60
N THR A 13 6.57 9.42 5.25
CA THR A 13 6.60 9.00 6.66
C THR A 13 6.78 7.49 6.75
N ALA A 14 7.87 7.07 7.40
CA ALA A 14 8.34 5.68 7.46
C ALA A 14 8.84 5.32 8.87
N PHE A 15 8.05 5.64 9.87
CA PHE A 15 8.37 5.32 11.27
C PHE A 15 7.61 4.07 11.72
N GLY A 16 8.16 3.40 12.71
CA GLY A 16 7.56 2.21 13.30
C GLY A 16 8.60 1.39 14.05
N ARG A 17 8.15 0.43 14.82
CA ARG A 17 9.00 -0.59 15.42
C ARG A 17 8.64 -1.97 14.86
N SER A 18 9.60 -2.86 14.89
CA SER A 18 9.33 -4.26 14.56
C SER A 18 8.41 -4.90 15.60
N ARG A 19 7.51 -5.76 15.12
CA ARG A 19 6.64 -6.58 15.97
C ARG A 19 7.47 -7.60 16.75
N LYS A 20 7.25 -7.68 18.05
CA LYS A 20 7.87 -8.73 18.88
C LYS A 20 7.10 -10.04 18.73
N PRO A 21 7.75 -11.19 18.96
CA PRO A 21 7.05 -12.47 18.99
C PRO A 21 5.87 -12.44 19.95
N GLY A 22 4.68 -12.89 19.50
CA GLY A 22 3.46 -12.91 20.28
C GLY A 22 2.65 -11.62 20.35
N GLU A 23 3.18 -10.49 19.85
CA GLU A 23 2.41 -9.24 19.76
C GLU A 23 1.40 -9.25 18.62
N THR A 24 0.25 -8.66 18.86
CA THR A 24 -0.74 -8.35 17.84
C THR A 24 -0.46 -6.97 17.18
N ARG A 25 -1.17 -6.64 16.12
CA ARG A 25 -1.11 -5.28 15.55
C ARG A 25 -1.68 -4.21 16.49
N LEU A 26 -2.64 -4.59 17.32
CA LEU A 26 -3.24 -3.69 18.32
C LEU A 26 -2.26 -3.34 19.43
N ASP A 27 -1.41 -4.28 19.84
CA ASP A 27 -0.39 -4.02 20.87
C ASP A 27 0.65 -2.99 20.42
N MET A 28 0.80 -2.80 19.12
CA MET A 28 1.70 -1.80 18.54
C MET A 28 1.02 -0.44 18.29
N PHE A 29 -0.30 -0.37 18.41
CA PHE A 29 -1.08 0.81 18.02
C PHE A 29 -0.69 2.04 18.83
N ASP A 30 -0.61 1.93 20.15
CA ASP A 30 -0.26 3.04 21.04
C ASP A 30 1.16 3.57 20.78
N ASP A 31 2.11 2.66 20.48
CA ASP A 31 3.46 3.03 20.07
C ASP A 31 3.46 3.80 18.75
N SER A 32 2.67 3.36 17.79
CA SER A 32 2.54 4.02 16.49
C SER A 32 1.92 5.41 16.60
N ILE A 33 0.89 5.57 17.44
CA ILE A 33 0.29 6.89 17.70
C ILE A 33 1.27 7.82 18.40
N ARG A 34 2.01 7.35 19.42
CA ARG A 34 3.03 8.16 20.10
C ARG A 34 4.11 8.67 19.12
N MET A 35 4.60 7.79 18.23
CA MET A 35 5.54 8.20 17.19
C MET A 35 4.92 9.18 16.20
N ALA A 36 3.65 9.01 15.86
CA ALA A 36 2.93 9.96 15.01
C ALA A 36 2.78 11.32 15.68
N ASP A 37 2.54 11.38 17.00
CA ASP A 37 2.49 12.62 17.78
C ASP A 37 3.84 13.38 17.76
N GLU A 38 4.95 12.65 17.87
CA GLU A 38 6.28 13.25 17.74
C GLU A 38 6.47 13.86 16.34
N VAL A 39 6.10 13.12 15.28
CA VAL A 39 6.16 13.63 13.90
C VAL A 39 5.27 14.86 13.73
N VAL A 40 4.02 14.80 14.18
CA VAL A 40 3.07 15.93 14.13
C VAL A 40 3.61 17.14 14.87
N SER A 41 4.19 16.96 16.06
CA SER A 41 4.76 18.05 16.85
C SER A 41 5.86 18.78 16.09
N ARG A 42 6.71 18.04 15.38
CA ARG A 42 7.78 18.59 14.53
C ARG A 42 7.24 19.23 13.25
N LEU A 43 6.27 18.59 12.60
CA LEU A 43 5.64 19.16 11.40
C LEU A 43 4.96 20.51 11.67
N LYS A 44 4.43 20.73 12.88
CA LYS A 44 3.85 22.01 13.28
C LYS A 44 4.87 23.14 13.41
N THR A 45 6.17 22.84 13.47
CA THR A 45 7.24 23.86 13.56
C THR A 45 7.78 24.28 12.19
N VAL A 46 7.31 23.67 11.09
CA VAL A 46 7.77 23.93 9.73
C VAL A 46 6.59 24.29 8.82
N ASP A 47 6.86 24.99 7.73
CA ASP A 47 5.84 25.40 6.74
C ASP A 47 5.82 24.45 5.54
N PHE A 48 5.68 23.13 5.81
CA PHE A 48 5.61 22.12 4.75
C PHE A 48 4.34 22.29 3.90
N LYS A 49 4.51 22.49 2.60
CA LYS A 49 3.41 22.70 1.62
C LYS A 49 3.25 21.56 0.62
N GLY A 50 4.15 20.60 0.63
CA GLY A 50 4.16 19.46 -0.27
C GLY A 50 3.09 18.41 0.03
N ILE A 51 3.27 17.24 -0.54
CA ILE A 51 2.40 16.07 -0.39
C ILE A 51 3.03 15.08 0.57
N MET A 52 2.27 14.59 1.54
CA MET A 52 2.72 13.50 2.43
C MET A 52 2.26 12.14 1.90
N ILE A 53 3.18 11.20 1.81
CA ILE A 53 2.93 9.79 1.51
C ILE A 53 3.29 8.96 2.74
N ASN A 54 2.30 8.35 3.40
CA ASN A 54 2.56 7.51 4.58
C ASN A 54 2.78 6.05 4.18
N ILE A 55 3.82 5.43 4.76
CA ILE A 55 4.06 3.98 4.70
C ILE A 55 4.15 3.34 6.08
N SER A 56 3.97 4.13 7.16
CA SER A 56 3.97 3.64 8.55
C SER A 56 2.66 2.93 8.88
N ASN A 57 2.74 1.80 9.57
CA ASN A 57 1.57 1.00 9.97
C ASN A 57 1.03 1.37 11.37
N PRO A 58 -0.30 1.24 11.57
CA PRO A 58 -1.35 0.88 10.61
C PRO A 58 -1.59 2.02 9.60
N ALA A 59 -1.34 1.73 8.31
CA ALA A 59 -1.09 2.77 7.31
C ALA A 59 -2.27 3.74 7.13
N ASP A 60 -3.48 3.22 7.01
CA ASP A 60 -4.68 4.03 6.80
C ASP A 60 -4.97 4.95 7.99
N ILE A 61 -4.83 4.40 9.22
CA ILE A 61 -5.12 5.11 10.45
C ILE A 61 -4.07 6.21 10.72
N ILE A 62 -2.79 5.88 10.61
CA ILE A 62 -1.70 6.84 10.84
C ILE A 62 -1.75 7.98 9.83
N CYS A 63 -2.04 7.69 8.57
CA CYS A 63 -2.19 8.69 7.54
C CYS A 63 -3.30 9.69 7.89
N GLU A 64 -4.49 9.20 8.21
CA GLU A 64 -5.64 10.03 8.56
C GLU A 64 -5.43 10.78 9.89
N TYR A 65 -4.76 10.15 10.86
CA TYR A 65 -4.39 10.78 12.11
C TYR A 65 -3.52 12.03 11.89
N ILE A 66 -2.41 11.88 11.15
CA ILE A 66 -1.51 13.01 10.83
C ILE A 66 -2.26 14.08 10.05
N ARG A 67 -3.02 13.70 9.02
CA ARG A 67 -3.80 14.64 8.21
C ARG A 67 -4.73 15.50 9.05
N ARG A 68 -5.49 14.89 9.99
CA ARG A 68 -6.39 15.61 10.90
C ARG A 68 -5.65 16.51 11.85
N ALA A 69 -4.57 16.01 12.46
CA ALA A 69 -3.76 16.76 13.42
C ALA A 69 -3.10 18.00 12.79
N MET A 70 -2.74 17.91 11.51
CA MET A 70 -2.17 18.99 10.70
C MET A 70 -3.24 19.85 10.00
N LYS A 71 -4.51 19.43 10.00
CA LYS A 71 -5.61 20.08 9.27
C LYS A 71 -5.34 20.18 7.76
N TRP A 72 -4.67 19.18 7.19
CA TRP A 72 -4.36 19.16 5.77
C TRP A 72 -5.54 18.67 4.93
N GLU A 73 -5.64 19.21 3.72
CA GLU A 73 -6.58 18.73 2.71
C GLU A 73 -6.28 17.27 2.33
N ALA A 74 -7.33 16.52 1.97
CA ALA A 74 -7.20 15.11 1.56
C ALA A 74 -6.25 14.92 0.36
N SER A 75 -6.21 15.91 -0.55
CA SER A 75 -5.32 15.91 -1.71
C SER A 75 -3.83 15.99 -1.39
N ARG A 76 -3.49 16.40 -0.16
CA ARG A 76 -2.10 16.55 0.29
C ARG A 76 -1.59 15.38 1.14
N CYS A 77 -2.42 14.40 1.42
CA CYS A 77 -2.07 13.36 2.37
C CYS A 77 -2.74 12.03 1.98
N PHE A 78 -1.95 11.05 1.62
CA PHE A 78 -2.42 9.70 1.35
C PHE A 78 -1.39 8.66 1.78
N CYS A 79 -1.78 7.40 1.85
CA CYS A 79 -0.83 6.32 2.12
C CYS A 79 -0.78 5.32 0.97
N THR A 80 0.24 4.47 0.99
CA THR A 80 0.40 3.42 -0.02
C THR A 80 -0.78 2.45 -0.09
N GLY A 81 -1.60 2.35 0.96
CA GLY A 81 -2.78 1.48 0.99
C GLY A 81 -2.46 0.09 0.48
N THR A 82 -3.26 -0.39 -0.46
CA THR A 82 -3.11 -1.72 -1.08
C THR A 82 -2.20 -1.73 -2.32
N SER A 83 -1.34 -0.72 -2.51
CA SER A 83 -0.34 -0.69 -3.59
C SER A 83 0.58 -1.90 -3.56
N LEU A 84 1.11 -2.25 -2.39
CA LEU A 84 2.02 -3.38 -2.24
C LEU A 84 1.32 -4.72 -2.51
N GLU A 85 0.10 -4.89 -2.00
CA GLU A 85 -0.73 -6.06 -2.28
C GLU A 85 -1.01 -6.20 -3.78
N THR A 86 -1.22 -5.10 -4.48
CA THR A 86 -1.40 -5.07 -5.94
C THR A 86 -0.14 -5.58 -6.66
N TYR A 87 1.05 -5.18 -6.24
CA TYR A 87 2.30 -5.73 -6.79
C TYR A 87 2.46 -7.22 -6.49
N ARG A 88 2.06 -7.66 -5.28
CA ARG A 88 2.06 -9.08 -4.90
C ARG A 88 1.09 -9.88 -5.76
N LEU A 89 -0.11 -9.36 -6.01
CA LEU A 89 -1.09 -9.95 -6.93
C LEU A 89 -0.49 -10.15 -8.33
N ILE A 90 0.08 -9.10 -8.91
CA ILE A 90 0.70 -9.15 -10.24
C ILE A 90 1.83 -10.20 -10.27
N ARG A 91 2.64 -10.28 -9.22
CA ARG A 91 3.68 -11.29 -9.09
C ARG A 91 3.10 -12.71 -9.02
N VAL A 92 2.07 -12.92 -8.20
CA VAL A 92 1.44 -14.24 -8.01
C VAL A 92 0.85 -14.72 -9.33
N ILE A 93 0.10 -13.86 -10.04
CA ILE A 93 -0.48 -14.20 -11.35
C ILE A 93 0.61 -14.43 -12.40
N GLY A 94 1.65 -13.62 -12.43
CA GLY A 94 2.78 -13.80 -13.33
C GLY A 94 3.47 -15.15 -13.15
N ASN A 95 3.69 -15.54 -11.90
CA ASN A 95 4.30 -16.83 -11.57
C ASN A 95 3.37 -18.02 -11.93
N LEU A 96 2.06 -17.88 -11.71
CA LEU A 96 1.08 -18.89 -12.01
C LEU A 96 0.94 -19.13 -13.54
N THR A 97 0.92 -18.04 -14.30
CA THR A 97 0.56 -18.08 -15.73
C THR A 97 1.75 -18.08 -16.67
N GLY A 98 2.95 -17.76 -16.18
CA GLY A 98 4.16 -17.56 -16.98
C GLY A 98 4.18 -16.25 -17.79
N TYR A 99 3.14 -15.40 -17.68
CA TYR A 99 3.11 -14.11 -18.37
C TYR A 99 3.99 -13.06 -17.70
N ALA A 100 4.55 -12.17 -18.51
CA ALA A 100 5.31 -11.03 -18.01
C ALA A 100 4.43 -10.13 -17.12
N ARG A 101 4.94 -9.73 -15.96
CA ARG A 101 4.20 -8.90 -14.98
C ARG A 101 3.65 -7.61 -15.58
N ARG A 102 4.36 -6.99 -16.52
CA ARG A 102 3.91 -5.78 -17.22
C ARG A 102 2.67 -5.97 -18.10
N SER A 103 2.33 -7.20 -18.43
CA SER A 103 1.12 -7.56 -19.20
C SER A 103 -0.08 -7.86 -18.31
N ILE A 104 0.10 -7.81 -16.97
CA ILE A 104 -0.92 -8.12 -15.98
C ILE A 104 -1.38 -6.81 -15.35
N GLN A 105 -2.68 -6.60 -15.35
CA GLN A 105 -3.35 -5.49 -14.69
C GLN A 105 -4.32 -6.04 -13.64
N GLY A 106 -4.58 -5.30 -12.59
CA GLY A 106 -5.52 -5.66 -11.54
C GLY A 106 -5.21 -4.94 -10.25
N PHE A 107 -6.19 -4.90 -9.35
CA PHE A 107 -6.09 -4.15 -8.11
C PHE A 107 -6.48 -4.99 -6.90
N CYS A 108 -5.72 -4.81 -5.82
CA CYS A 108 -6.19 -5.10 -4.48
C CYS A 108 -6.81 -3.82 -3.92
N LEU A 109 -7.97 -3.92 -3.29
CA LEU A 109 -8.73 -2.79 -2.75
C LEU A 109 -9.11 -3.04 -1.29
N GLY A 110 -9.70 -2.03 -0.66
CA GLY A 110 -10.08 -2.06 0.75
C GLY A 110 -8.95 -1.62 1.68
N GLU A 111 -9.01 -2.01 2.93
CA GLU A 111 -8.03 -1.67 3.95
C GLU A 111 -6.65 -2.30 3.66
N HIS A 112 -5.58 -1.60 3.97
CA HIS A 112 -4.26 -2.21 4.08
C HIS A 112 -4.19 -3.10 5.34
N GLY A 113 -4.77 -4.31 5.25
CA GLY A 113 -4.93 -5.21 6.37
C GLY A 113 -5.71 -6.47 6.01
N ASN A 114 -6.39 -7.05 7.02
CA ASN A 114 -7.06 -8.33 6.86
C ASN A 114 -8.32 -8.25 5.98
N SER A 115 -9.00 -7.11 5.93
CA SER A 115 -10.22 -6.90 5.14
C SER A 115 -9.96 -6.53 3.68
N GLY A 116 -8.71 -6.25 3.30
CA GLY A 116 -8.34 -6.03 1.90
C GLY A 116 -8.69 -7.24 1.02
N PHE A 117 -9.04 -6.99 -0.24
CA PHE A 117 -9.46 -8.04 -1.18
C PHE A 117 -8.94 -7.78 -2.59
N ILE A 118 -8.90 -8.82 -3.41
CA ILE A 118 -8.59 -8.70 -4.83
C ILE A 118 -9.88 -8.39 -5.60
N ALA A 119 -9.88 -7.27 -6.31
CA ALA A 119 -10.98 -6.91 -7.21
C ALA A 119 -10.86 -7.71 -8.51
N TRP A 120 -11.27 -8.98 -8.50
CA TRP A 120 -11.10 -9.92 -9.63
C TRP A 120 -11.67 -9.39 -10.94
N SER A 121 -12.71 -8.58 -10.90
CA SER A 121 -13.30 -7.93 -12.08
C SER A 121 -12.32 -6.96 -12.78
N THR A 122 -11.30 -6.47 -12.07
CA THR A 122 -10.26 -5.59 -12.62
C THR A 122 -9.07 -6.36 -13.18
N VAL A 123 -8.94 -7.66 -12.83
CA VAL A 123 -7.74 -8.44 -13.17
C VAL A 123 -7.78 -8.89 -14.62
N ARG A 124 -6.77 -8.46 -15.39
CA ARG A 124 -6.64 -8.72 -16.82
C ARG A 124 -5.21 -9.12 -17.20
N ILE A 125 -5.09 -9.92 -18.20
CA ILE A 125 -3.81 -10.23 -18.83
C ILE A 125 -3.90 -9.80 -20.29
N ASN A 126 -3.16 -8.77 -20.65
CA ASN A 126 -3.18 -8.17 -21.99
C ASN A 126 -4.63 -7.89 -22.47
N GLY A 127 -5.43 -7.26 -21.60
CA GLY A 127 -6.82 -6.88 -21.86
C GLY A 127 -7.87 -7.99 -21.68
N ARG A 128 -7.50 -9.27 -21.65
CA ARG A 128 -8.44 -10.38 -21.38
C ARG A 128 -8.70 -10.52 -19.87
N PRO A 129 -9.96 -10.70 -19.43
CA PRO A 129 -10.26 -11.03 -18.04
C PRO A 129 -9.46 -12.25 -17.58
N PHE A 130 -8.91 -12.22 -16.38
CA PHE A 130 -8.13 -13.31 -15.83
C PHE A 130 -8.96 -14.60 -15.71
N THR A 131 -10.22 -14.49 -15.34
CA THR A 131 -11.16 -15.61 -15.27
C THR A 131 -11.34 -16.33 -16.62
N ASP A 132 -11.27 -15.59 -17.73
CA ASP A 132 -11.36 -16.19 -19.07
C ASP A 132 -10.04 -16.84 -19.50
N VAL A 133 -8.91 -16.28 -19.03
CA VAL A 133 -7.60 -16.91 -19.24
C VAL A 133 -7.51 -18.24 -18.51
N ILE A 134 -7.95 -18.32 -17.25
CA ILE A 134 -7.97 -19.57 -16.48
C ILE A 134 -8.80 -20.65 -17.23
N LYS A 135 -10.02 -20.29 -17.63
CA LYS A 135 -10.93 -21.23 -18.33
C LYS A 135 -10.39 -21.70 -19.69
N SER A 136 -9.55 -20.89 -20.34
CA SER A 136 -9.00 -21.23 -21.66
C SER A 136 -7.73 -22.08 -21.62
N LYS A 137 -7.18 -22.32 -20.44
CA LYS A 137 -5.95 -23.07 -20.24
C LYS A 137 -6.21 -24.28 -19.33
N PRO A 138 -6.15 -25.53 -19.85
CA PRO A 138 -6.42 -26.72 -19.04
C PRO A 138 -5.56 -26.81 -17.78
N GLU A 139 -4.29 -26.36 -17.85
CA GLU A 139 -3.36 -26.37 -16.73
C GLU A 139 -3.70 -25.37 -15.62
N LEU A 140 -4.63 -24.46 -15.87
CA LEU A 140 -5.10 -23.45 -14.91
C LEU A 140 -6.57 -23.66 -14.51
N ALA A 141 -7.25 -24.67 -15.05
CA ALA A 141 -8.70 -24.87 -14.87
C ALA A 141 -9.10 -25.02 -13.40
N ASP A 142 -8.24 -25.62 -12.59
CA ASP A 142 -8.45 -25.85 -11.15
C ASP A 142 -7.95 -24.68 -10.27
N THR A 143 -7.71 -23.50 -10.86
CA THR A 143 -7.24 -22.34 -10.10
C THR A 143 -8.30 -21.86 -9.13
N ASP A 144 -7.98 -21.91 -7.82
CA ASP A 144 -8.81 -21.38 -6.75
C ASP A 144 -8.46 -19.91 -6.52
N LEU A 145 -9.43 -19.02 -6.72
CA LEU A 145 -9.26 -17.57 -6.54
C LEU A 145 -9.11 -17.19 -5.06
N ASP A 146 -9.74 -17.91 -4.15
CA ASP A 146 -9.64 -17.66 -2.71
C ASP A 146 -8.27 -18.07 -2.17
N GLU A 147 -7.73 -19.17 -2.69
CA GLU A 147 -6.34 -19.55 -2.40
C GLU A 147 -5.36 -18.50 -2.92
N LEU A 148 -5.54 -17.99 -4.13
CA LEU A 148 -4.69 -16.92 -4.67
C LEU A 148 -4.77 -15.65 -3.82
N GLN A 149 -5.97 -15.26 -3.37
CA GLN A 149 -6.14 -14.13 -2.46
C GLN A 149 -5.39 -14.35 -1.14
N THR A 150 -5.49 -15.55 -0.59
CA THR A 150 -4.78 -15.93 0.63
C THR A 150 -3.26 -15.86 0.43
N ARG A 151 -2.73 -16.33 -0.69
CA ARG A 151 -1.30 -16.24 -1.04
C ARG A 151 -0.81 -14.80 -1.13
N VAL A 152 -1.61 -13.91 -1.72
CA VAL A 152 -1.29 -12.47 -1.81
C VAL A 152 -1.23 -11.84 -0.42
N LYS A 153 -2.22 -12.12 0.44
CA LYS A 153 -2.28 -11.59 1.82
C LYS A 153 -1.10 -12.08 2.67
N ARG A 154 -0.80 -13.37 2.63
CA ARG A 154 0.28 -13.98 3.42
C ARG A 154 1.69 -13.66 2.95
N ALA A 155 1.85 -13.08 1.76
CA ALA A 155 3.18 -12.79 1.21
C ALA A 155 4.02 -11.87 2.12
N GLY A 156 3.37 -10.96 2.86
CA GLY A 156 4.04 -10.10 3.85
C GLY A 156 4.47 -10.83 5.10
N ASP A 157 3.63 -11.72 5.62
CA ASP A 157 3.95 -12.50 6.81
C ASP A 157 5.12 -13.44 6.53
N ILE A 158 5.12 -14.10 5.36
CA ILE A 158 6.23 -14.94 4.92
C ILE A 158 7.55 -14.13 4.84
N GLU A 159 7.50 -12.90 4.33
CA GLU A 159 8.68 -12.03 4.28
C GLU A 159 9.22 -11.71 5.69
N VAL A 160 8.31 -11.40 6.62
CA VAL A 160 8.67 -11.12 8.02
C VAL A 160 9.23 -12.37 8.71
N ASP A 161 8.64 -13.53 8.50
CA ASP A 161 9.10 -14.80 9.08
C ASP A 161 10.53 -15.15 8.63
N PHE A 162 10.90 -14.84 7.39
CA PHE A 162 12.23 -15.15 6.86
C PHE A 162 13.30 -14.11 7.16
N LYS A 163 12.97 -12.81 7.17
CA LYS A 163 13.98 -11.76 7.32
C LYS A 163 13.67 -10.70 8.38
N GLY A 164 12.60 -10.87 9.14
CA GLY A 164 12.22 -10.01 10.25
C GLY A 164 11.47 -8.72 9.88
N CYS A 165 11.46 -8.31 8.62
CA CYS A 165 10.79 -7.08 8.17
C CYS A 165 10.45 -7.11 6.68
N THR A 166 9.58 -6.18 6.25
CA THR A 166 9.34 -5.87 4.84
C THR A 166 9.95 -4.51 4.51
N GLU A 167 10.71 -4.41 3.43
CA GLU A 167 11.46 -3.18 3.08
C GLU A 167 11.36 -2.84 1.60
N PHE A 168 11.96 -3.66 0.73
CA PHE A 168 12.12 -3.34 -0.68
C PHE A 168 10.80 -3.27 -1.44
N GLY A 169 9.83 -4.10 -1.08
CA GLY A 169 8.50 -4.09 -1.70
C GLY A 169 7.76 -2.79 -1.45
N ILE A 170 7.72 -2.34 -0.19
CA ILE A 170 7.06 -1.09 0.17
C ILE A 170 7.83 0.14 -0.34
N ALA A 171 9.15 0.10 -0.32
CA ALA A 171 9.98 1.18 -0.90
C ALA A 171 9.69 1.35 -2.39
N ASN A 172 9.57 0.25 -3.15
CA ASN A 172 9.22 0.30 -4.56
C ASN A 172 7.78 0.82 -4.80
N ALA A 173 6.81 0.42 -3.96
CA ALA A 173 5.46 0.93 -4.03
C ALA A 173 5.41 2.46 -3.78
N ALA A 174 6.11 2.93 -2.76
CA ALA A 174 6.24 4.36 -2.47
C ALA A 174 6.93 5.12 -3.61
N LEU A 175 8.03 4.59 -4.15
CA LEU A 175 8.74 5.20 -5.28
C LEU A 175 7.87 5.36 -6.52
N MET A 176 7.02 4.38 -6.81
CA MET A 176 6.07 4.46 -7.92
C MET A 176 5.08 5.61 -7.72
N LEU A 177 4.53 5.76 -6.51
CA LEU A 177 3.61 6.86 -6.19
C LEU A 177 4.31 8.21 -6.22
N ILE A 178 5.54 8.32 -5.70
CA ILE A 178 6.38 9.52 -5.79
C ILE A 178 6.58 9.93 -7.25
N ARG A 179 6.96 9.00 -8.12
CA ARG A 179 7.13 9.27 -9.56
C ARG A 179 5.83 9.69 -10.22
N ALA A 180 4.70 9.07 -9.84
CA ALA A 180 3.40 9.43 -10.39
C ALA A 180 3.02 10.86 -10.05
N VAL A 181 3.33 11.33 -8.83
CA VAL A 181 3.12 12.72 -8.39
C VAL A 181 4.06 13.67 -9.13
N PHE A 182 5.38 13.43 -9.10
CA PHE A 182 6.36 14.32 -9.72
C PHE A 182 6.20 14.49 -11.21
N HIS A 183 5.79 13.45 -11.92
CA HIS A 183 5.63 13.48 -13.37
C HIS A 183 4.18 13.71 -13.81
N ASP A 184 3.28 13.99 -12.87
CA ASP A 184 1.84 14.17 -13.13
C ASP A 184 1.27 13.09 -14.07
N GLN A 185 1.61 11.83 -13.79
CA GLN A 185 1.36 10.69 -14.69
C GLN A 185 -0.11 10.36 -14.91
N LYS A 186 -1.04 10.99 -14.18
CA LYS A 186 -2.49 10.66 -14.19
C LYS A 186 -2.76 9.17 -13.96
N LEU A 187 -1.89 8.54 -13.17
CA LEU A 187 -1.93 7.13 -12.88
C LEU A 187 -3.17 6.78 -12.03
N ILE A 188 -3.88 5.73 -12.40
CA ILE A 188 -4.90 5.11 -11.56
C ILE A 188 -4.25 3.97 -10.83
N TRP A 189 -4.14 4.09 -9.50
CA TRP A 189 -3.47 3.10 -8.66
C TRP A 189 -4.07 3.06 -7.26
N PRO A 190 -4.18 1.88 -6.62
CA PRO A 190 -4.72 1.78 -5.27
C PRO A 190 -3.82 2.48 -4.26
N CYS A 191 -4.38 3.42 -3.55
CA CYS A 191 -3.79 4.08 -2.38
C CYS A 191 -4.92 4.43 -1.42
N SER A 192 -4.61 4.65 -0.14
CA SER A 192 -5.64 5.06 0.81
C SER A 192 -5.76 6.58 0.85
N THR A 193 -6.97 7.05 0.71
CA THR A 193 -7.35 8.46 0.81
C THR A 193 -8.68 8.59 1.53
N VAL A 194 -9.05 9.81 1.89
CA VAL A 194 -10.34 10.09 2.51
C VAL A 194 -11.46 9.86 1.51
N LEU A 195 -12.46 9.08 1.93
CA LEU A 195 -13.68 8.86 1.18
C LEU A 195 -14.79 9.78 1.72
N THR A 196 -15.53 10.40 0.82
CA THR A 196 -16.60 11.37 1.13
C THR A 196 -17.96 10.94 0.60
N GLY A 197 -18.29 9.65 0.75
CA GLY A 197 -19.58 9.09 0.34
C GLY A 197 -19.57 8.35 -1.00
N GLN A 198 -18.41 7.86 -1.44
CA GLN A 198 -18.28 7.00 -2.63
C GLN A 198 -18.74 5.55 -2.37
N TYR A 199 -18.90 5.16 -1.10
CA TYR A 199 -19.40 3.86 -0.64
C TYR A 199 -20.48 4.06 0.43
#